data_439e8d096ae77c604c92dfecf4ff472a
#
_entry.id   439e8d096ae77c604c92dfecf4ff472a
#
_cell.length_a   1.000
_cell.length_b   1.000
_cell.length_c   1.000
_cell.angle_alpha   90.00
_cell.angle_beta   90.00
_cell.angle_gamma   90.00
#
_symmetry.space_group_name_H-M   'P 1'
#
loop_
_entity.id
_entity.type
_entity.pdbx_description
1 polymer ?
#
loop_
_entity_poly.entity_id
_entity_poly.type
_entity_poly.pdbx_seq_one_letter_code
_entity_poly.pdbx_strand_id
1 'polypeptide(L)'
;MRRQWAEDDGQAHSDAHRQAMIDGFRMARRALDEFRPDFCVVWGDDQFENYREDCVPPFSVLAYDTVEFQPWLHSQRGVNSWNEPKEKSFSIRGHRQGGKHLASFLLNEGFDIAYAYKPLHAGLGHAFANTVLFLDWDRRGFPYPLVPFTTNAYGRYLTTSEGIPPTPSKARSFEGNEDPPGPQPWRC
;
A
#
# COMPACT_ATOMS: atom_id res chain seq x y z
N MET A 1 -24.73 -9.53 -24.14
CA MET A 1 -24.00 -10.41 -23.17
C MET A 1 -22.65 -10.80 -23.73
N ARG A 2 -21.60 -10.77 -22.93
CA ARG A 2 -20.29 -11.26 -23.39
C ARG A 2 -20.33 -12.79 -23.42
N ARG A 3 -19.82 -13.40 -24.50
CA ARG A 3 -19.83 -14.88 -24.70
C ARG A 3 -19.21 -15.68 -23.56
N GLN A 4 -18.38 -15.05 -22.73
CA GLN A 4 -17.69 -15.67 -21.59
C GLN A 4 -18.52 -15.75 -20.31
N TRP A 5 -19.73 -15.24 -20.31
CA TRP A 5 -20.58 -15.16 -19.13
C TRP A 5 -21.65 -16.23 -19.10
N ALA A 6 -21.52 -17.29 -19.83
CA ALA A 6 -22.36 -18.47 -19.81
C ALA A 6 -23.83 -18.24 -19.31
N GLU A 7 -24.57 -19.31 -19.05
CA GLU A 7 -25.95 -19.24 -18.54
C GLU A 7 -26.01 -18.89 -17.04
N ASP A 8 -24.91 -19.06 -16.31
CA ASP A 8 -24.76 -18.74 -14.87
C ASP A 8 -24.31 -17.29 -14.61
N ASP A 9 -24.40 -16.41 -15.59
CA ASP A 9 -23.95 -15.02 -15.56
C ASP A 9 -22.46 -14.85 -15.21
N GLY A 10 -21.66 -15.88 -15.52
CA GLY A 10 -20.21 -15.92 -15.31
C GLY A 10 -19.78 -16.35 -13.90
N GLN A 11 -20.69 -16.89 -13.09
CA GLN A 11 -20.39 -17.28 -11.71
C GLN A 11 -19.29 -18.35 -11.65
N ALA A 12 -19.39 -19.42 -12.43
CA ALA A 12 -18.36 -20.47 -12.45
C ALA A 12 -16.99 -19.96 -12.87
N HIS A 13 -16.95 -19.03 -13.84
CA HIS A 13 -15.71 -18.39 -14.27
C HIS A 13 -15.11 -17.50 -13.16
N SER A 14 -15.96 -16.73 -12.49
CA SER A 14 -15.56 -15.88 -11.35
C SER A 14 -15.01 -16.72 -10.20
N ASP A 15 -15.66 -17.83 -9.87
CA ASP A 15 -15.22 -18.73 -8.80
C ASP A 15 -13.88 -19.40 -9.13
N ALA A 16 -13.72 -19.87 -10.38
CA ALA A 16 -12.46 -20.44 -10.86
C ALA A 16 -11.33 -19.41 -10.81
N HIS A 17 -11.59 -18.17 -11.23
CA HIS A 17 -10.62 -17.09 -11.17
C HIS A 17 -10.23 -16.74 -9.73
N ARG A 18 -11.21 -16.62 -8.84
CA ARG A 18 -10.99 -16.40 -7.41
C ARG A 18 -10.13 -17.50 -6.80
N GLN A 19 -10.41 -18.76 -7.12
CA GLN A 19 -9.63 -19.89 -6.63
C GLN A 19 -8.19 -19.84 -7.13
N ALA A 20 -7.97 -19.55 -8.42
CA ALA A 20 -6.64 -19.41 -8.99
C ALA A 20 -5.83 -18.28 -8.32
N MET A 21 -6.46 -17.16 -7.97
CA MET A 21 -5.82 -16.08 -7.21
C MET A 21 -5.41 -16.55 -5.80
N ILE A 22 -6.29 -17.24 -5.10
CA ILE A 22 -6.00 -17.78 -3.74
C ILE A 22 -4.83 -18.76 -3.79
N ASP A 23 -4.81 -19.64 -4.78
CA ASP A 23 -3.71 -20.61 -4.96
C ASP A 23 -2.40 -19.89 -5.30
N GLY A 24 -2.46 -18.78 -6.07
CA GLY A 24 -1.33 -17.91 -6.32
C GLY A 24 -0.78 -17.28 -5.03
N PHE A 25 -1.64 -16.77 -4.14
CA PHE A 25 -1.21 -16.25 -2.84
C PHE A 25 -0.55 -17.31 -1.96
N ARG A 26 -1.13 -18.51 -1.93
CA ARG A 26 -0.55 -19.65 -1.22
C ARG A 26 0.79 -20.08 -1.81
N MET A 27 0.93 -20.06 -3.12
CA MET A 27 2.20 -20.37 -3.79
C MET A 27 3.26 -19.32 -3.44
N ALA A 28 2.95 -18.03 -3.52
CA ALA A 28 3.85 -16.95 -3.14
C ALA A 28 4.27 -17.06 -1.66
N ARG A 29 3.32 -17.38 -0.77
CA ARG A 29 3.62 -17.60 0.65
C ARG A 29 4.56 -18.78 0.85
N ARG A 30 4.35 -19.92 0.19
CA ARG A 30 5.27 -21.08 0.28
C ARG A 30 6.67 -20.73 -0.18
N ALA A 31 6.82 -20.01 -1.30
CA ALA A 31 8.11 -19.57 -1.79
C ALA A 31 8.83 -18.67 -0.78
N LEU A 32 8.09 -17.77 -0.12
CA LEU A 32 8.62 -16.93 0.95
C LEU A 32 9.05 -17.76 2.18
N ASP A 33 8.25 -18.73 2.59
CA ASP A 33 8.55 -19.62 3.71
C ASP A 33 9.76 -20.53 3.42
N GLU A 34 9.96 -20.95 2.17
CA GLU A 34 11.14 -21.71 1.72
C GLU A 34 12.40 -20.84 1.69
N PHE A 35 12.27 -19.59 1.22
CA PHE A 35 13.38 -18.64 1.18
C PHE A 35 13.84 -18.19 2.58
N ARG A 36 12.92 -18.09 3.54
CA ARG A 36 13.15 -17.71 4.94
C ARG A 36 13.94 -16.41 5.08
N PRO A 37 13.43 -15.28 4.60
CA PRO A 37 14.12 -14.01 4.73
C PRO A 37 14.19 -13.54 6.19
N ASP A 38 15.22 -12.82 6.57
CA ASP A 38 15.32 -12.15 7.87
C ASP A 38 14.27 -11.04 8.00
N PHE A 39 13.95 -10.36 6.91
CA PHE A 39 12.87 -9.37 6.78
C PHE A 39 12.48 -9.19 5.30
N CYS A 40 11.34 -8.56 5.08
CA CYS A 40 10.83 -8.23 3.75
C CYS A 40 10.82 -6.72 3.54
N VAL A 41 11.41 -6.23 2.46
CA VAL A 41 11.16 -4.89 1.97
C VAL A 41 9.92 -4.96 1.06
N VAL A 42 8.87 -4.22 1.41
CA VAL A 42 7.66 -4.14 0.61
C VAL A 42 7.57 -2.77 -0.01
N TRP A 43 7.58 -2.73 -1.33
CA TRP A 43 7.40 -1.51 -2.10
C TRP A 43 5.93 -1.28 -2.38
N GLY A 44 5.41 -0.13 -2.00
CA GLY A 44 3.99 0.18 -2.16
C GLY A 44 3.73 1.68 -2.26
N ASP A 45 2.52 2.01 -2.67
CA ASP A 45 2.05 3.38 -2.68
C ASP A 45 1.45 3.79 -1.33
N ASP A 46 1.43 5.09 -1.09
CA ASP A 46 0.67 5.73 -0.02
C ASP A 46 -0.39 6.64 -0.64
N GLN A 47 -1.64 6.47 -0.23
CA GLN A 47 -2.79 7.23 -0.71
C GLN A 47 -3.47 7.99 0.42
N PHE A 48 -2.76 8.93 1.06
CA PHE A 48 -3.24 9.67 2.22
C PHE A 48 -3.49 8.81 3.46
N GLU A 49 -2.75 7.74 3.61
CA GLU A 49 -2.88 6.81 4.73
C GLU A 49 -1.84 7.06 5.79
N ASN A 50 -0.56 6.86 5.46
CA ASN A 50 0.55 7.12 6.38
C ASN A 50 1.04 8.57 6.33
N TYR A 51 0.88 9.24 5.19
CA TYR A 51 1.24 10.64 4.98
C TYR A 51 0.04 11.45 4.52
N ARG A 52 -0.07 12.68 4.99
CA ARG A 52 -1.14 13.63 4.65
C ARG A 52 -0.54 15.00 4.32
N GLU A 53 -1.38 16.04 4.26
CA GLU A 53 -0.94 17.41 3.94
C GLU A 53 0.11 17.98 4.90
N ASP A 54 0.20 17.44 6.10
CA ASP A 54 1.21 17.79 7.09
C ASP A 54 2.63 17.35 6.67
N CYS A 55 2.74 16.28 5.88
CA CYS A 55 4.01 15.83 5.31
C CYS A 55 3.76 14.93 4.09
N VAL A 56 4.23 15.35 2.92
CA VAL A 56 4.05 14.61 1.65
C VAL A 56 5.40 14.34 1.02
N PRO A 57 6.15 13.33 1.48
CA PRO A 57 7.44 12.99 0.90
C PRO A 57 7.26 12.25 -0.43
N PRO A 58 8.16 12.41 -1.41
CA PRO A 58 8.12 11.62 -2.65
C PRO A 58 8.32 10.12 -2.39
N PHE A 59 9.25 9.81 -1.49
CA PHE A 59 9.56 8.45 -1.03
C PHE A 59 9.73 8.43 0.48
N SER A 60 9.39 7.32 1.11
CA SER A 60 9.73 7.14 2.52
C SER A 60 9.98 5.70 2.92
N VAL A 61 10.75 5.53 3.99
CA VAL A 61 10.97 4.25 4.67
C VAL A 61 10.24 4.26 6.01
N LEU A 62 9.34 3.31 6.22
CA LEU A 62 8.64 3.14 7.49
C LEU A 62 9.46 2.18 8.38
N ALA A 63 10.36 2.75 9.18
CA ALA A 63 11.28 2.01 10.05
C ALA A 63 10.63 1.71 11.41
N TYR A 64 9.55 0.95 11.41
CA TYR A 64 8.76 0.62 12.60
C TYR A 64 9.34 -0.57 13.38
N ASP A 65 9.03 -0.67 14.67
CA ASP A 65 9.27 -1.86 15.48
C ASP A 65 8.12 -2.85 15.35
N THR A 66 6.93 -2.38 15.66
CA THR A 66 5.67 -3.11 15.53
C THR A 66 4.59 -2.13 15.13
N VAL A 67 3.69 -2.57 14.29
CA VAL A 67 2.54 -1.78 13.88
C VAL A 67 1.26 -2.60 14.03
N GLU A 68 0.23 -1.98 14.60
CA GLU A 68 -1.11 -2.53 14.63
C GLU A 68 -1.98 -1.81 13.60
N PHE A 69 -2.85 -2.56 12.93
CA PHE A 69 -3.76 -2.01 11.95
C PHE A 69 -5.09 -2.78 11.92
N GLN A 70 -6.14 -2.09 11.54
CA GLN A 70 -7.51 -2.61 11.45
C GLN A 70 -8.02 -2.42 10.01
N PRO A 71 -7.74 -3.33 9.09
CA PRO A 71 -7.99 -3.14 7.66
C PRO A 71 -9.48 -3.00 7.32
N TRP A 72 -10.35 -3.50 8.18
CA TRP A 72 -11.80 -3.52 7.93
C TRP A 72 -12.55 -2.36 8.59
N LEU A 73 -11.89 -1.58 9.45
CA LEU A 73 -12.55 -0.55 10.26
C LEU A 73 -13.31 0.49 9.41
N HIS A 74 -12.73 0.89 8.30
CA HIS A 74 -13.29 1.89 7.40
C HIS A 74 -13.93 1.29 6.14
N SER A 75 -14.11 -0.03 6.08
CA SER A 75 -14.75 -0.69 4.95
C SER A 75 -16.21 -0.30 4.86
N GLN A 76 -16.56 0.41 3.79
CA GLN A 76 -17.95 0.80 3.50
C GLN A 76 -18.84 -0.39 3.17
N ARG A 77 -18.28 -1.49 2.68
CA ARG A 77 -19.04 -2.68 2.25
C ARG A 77 -19.38 -3.64 3.38
N GLY A 78 -18.79 -3.47 4.58
CA GLY A 78 -19.06 -4.29 5.76
C GLY A 78 -18.65 -5.76 5.66
N VAL A 79 -18.21 -6.22 4.50
CA VAL A 79 -17.80 -7.62 4.24
C VAL A 79 -16.38 -7.65 3.70
N ASN A 80 -15.62 -8.64 4.15
CA ASN A 80 -14.30 -8.95 3.63
C ASN A 80 -14.23 -10.44 3.26
N SER A 81 -13.20 -10.82 2.51
CA SER A 81 -13.06 -12.19 1.97
C SER A 81 -12.94 -13.29 3.03
N TRP A 82 -12.74 -12.93 4.29
CA TRP A 82 -12.56 -13.87 5.41
C TRP A 82 -13.74 -13.83 6.40
N ASN A 83 -14.74 -12.99 6.18
CA ASN A 83 -15.86 -12.74 7.10
C ASN A 83 -15.38 -12.38 8.53
N GLU A 84 -14.26 -11.69 8.62
CA GLU A 84 -13.71 -11.23 9.89
C GLU A 84 -14.45 -10.00 10.42
N PRO A 85 -14.55 -9.83 11.74
CA PRO A 85 -15.18 -8.67 12.36
C PRO A 85 -14.52 -7.35 11.92
N LYS A 86 -15.31 -6.29 11.87
CA LYS A 86 -14.86 -4.95 11.47
C LYS A 86 -13.71 -4.44 12.34
N GLU A 87 -13.75 -4.76 13.63
CA GLU A 87 -12.79 -4.35 14.66
C GLU A 87 -11.55 -5.26 14.73
N LYS A 88 -11.45 -6.25 13.85
CA LYS A 88 -10.31 -7.18 13.83
C LYS A 88 -9.02 -6.40 13.66
N SER A 89 -8.13 -6.56 14.64
CA SER A 89 -6.78 -5.99 14.63
C SER A 89 -5.75 -7.04 14.22
N PHE A 90 -4.74 -6.57 13.51
CA PHE A 90 -3.56 -7.33 13.14
C PHE A 90 -2.33 -6.61 13.66
N SER A 91 -1.33 -7.38 14.09
CA SER A 91 -0.04 -6.86 14.53
C SER A 91 1.07 -7.45 13.67
N ILE A 92 1.93 -6.59 13.15
CA ILE A 92 3.06 -6.98 12.31
C ILE A 92 4.35 -6.43 12.91
N ARG A 93 5.37 -7.25 12.95
CA ARG A 93 6.71 -6.80 13.31
C ARG A 93 7.31 -6.00 12.17
N GLY A 94 7.87 -4.84 12.48
CA GLY A 94 8.76 -4.13 11.60
C GLY A 94 10.23 -4.59 11.77
N HIS A 95 11.09 -4.09 10.92
CA HIS A 95 12.54 -4.27 11.04
C HIS A 95 13.23 -2.91 11.09
N ARG A 96 13.13 -2.22 12.23
CA ARG A 96 13.61 -0.85 12.42
C ARG A 96 15.05 -0.65 11.97
N GLN A 97 15.95 -1.57 12.31
CA GLN A 97 17.37 -1.44 11.95
C GLN A 97 17.59 -1.52 10.43
N GLY A 98 16.90 -2.45 9.75
CA GLY A 98 16.93 -2.52 8.28
C GLY A 98 16.35 -1.26 7.64
N GLY A 99 15.24 -0.76 8.18
CA GLY A 99 14.64 0.50 7.71
C GLY A 99 15.57 1.70 7.89
N LYS A 100 16.23 1.81 9.05
CA LYS A 100 17.24 2.87 9.30
C LYS A 100 18.41 2.76 8.34
N HIS A 101 18.93 1.56 8.13
CA HIS A 101 20.03 1.32 7.22
C HIS A 101 19.66 1.72 5.79
N LEU A 102 18.49 1.28 5.31
CA LEU A 102 17.99 1.62 3.98
C LEU A 102 17.83 3.13 3.80
N ALA A 103 17.19 3.82 4.75
CA ALA A 103 17.02 5.26 4.70
C ALA A 103 18.38 6.01 4.69
N SER A 104 19.31 5.61 5.56
CA SER A 104 20.64 6.23 5.61
C SER A 104 21.42 6.01 4.33
N PHE A 105 21.35 4.81 3.77
CA PHE A 105 22.00 4.50 2.49
C PHE A 105 21.46 5.38 1.37
N LEU A 106 20.14 5.44 1.22
CA LEU A 106 19.49 6.23 0.17
C LEU A 106 19.78 7.73 0.30
N LEU A 107 19.78 8.27 1.53
CA LEU A 107 20.19 9.66 1.77
C LEU A 107 21.64 9.94 1.34
N ASN A 108 22.55 9.02 1.63
CA ASN A 108 23.96 9.15 1.24
C ASN A 108 24.15 9.06 -0.29
N GLU A 109 23.27 8.31 -0.98
CA GLU A 109 23.25 8.22 -2.45
C GLU A 109 22.54 9.41 -3.12
N GLY A 110 22.05 10.38 -2.34
CA GLY A 110 21.43 11.60 -2.83
C GLY A 110 19.94 11.47 -3.16
N PHE A 111 19.26 10.44 -2.68
CA PHE A 111 17.82 10.32 -2.81
C PHE A 111 17.10 11.21 -1.79
N ASP A 112 16.06 11.91 -2.27
CA ASP A 112 15.16 12.68 -1.40
C ASP A 112 14.16 11.73 -0.74
N ILE A 113 14.56 11.16 0.39
CA ILE A 113 13.79 10.16 1.11
C ILE A 113 13.49 10.61 2.54
N ALA A 114 12.22 10.50 2.93
CA ALA A 114 11.82 10.61 4.32
C ALA A 114 11.90 9.25 5.04
N TYR A 115 11.79 9.28 6.35
CA TYR A 115 11.64 8.08 7.17
C TYR A 115 10.77 8.34 8.39
N ALA A 116 10.09 7.29 8.86
CA ALA A 116 9.24 7.37 10.04
C ALA A 116 9.48 6.20 10.99
N TYR A 117 9.44 6.46 12.29
CA TYR A 117 9.60 5.45 13.33
C TYR A 117 8.29 5.03 13.97
N LYS A 118 7.22 5.77 13.72
CA LYS A 118 5.88 5.50 14.22
C LYS A 118 4.86 5.98 13.18
N PRO A 119 3.74 5.28 13.02
CA PRO A 119 2.63 5.81 12.24
C PRO A 119 2.03 7.02 12.96
N LEU A 120 1.72 8.07 12.21
CA LEU A 120 1.03 9.25 12.72
C LEU A 120 -0.48 9.17 12.46
N HIS A 121 -0.85 8.67 11.28
CA HIS A 121 -2.24 8.61 10.82
C HIS A 121 -2.77 7.17 10.79
N ALA A 122 -2.67 6.47 9.66
CA ALA A 122 -3.03 5.06 9.61
C ALA A 122 -1.92 4.18 10.20
N GLY A 123 -2.29 3.06 10.81
CA GLY A 123 -1.31 2.11 11.32
C GLY A 123 -0.43 1.57 10.21
N LEU A 124 -1.05 1.04 9.15
CA LEU A 124 -0.38 0.51 7.97
C LEU A 124 -1.20 0.84 6.72
N GLY A 125 -0.59 1.44 5.71
CA GLY A 125 -1.23 1.74 4.44
C GLY A 125 -1.70 0.48 3.71
N HIS A 126 -2.74 0.62 2.88
CA HIS A 126 -3.43 -0.50 2.24
C HIS A 126 -2.50 -1.38 1.38
N ALA A 127 -1.51 -0.79 0.70
CA ALA A 127 -0.57 -1.54 -0.13
C ALA A 127 0.21 -2.57 0.69
N PHE A 128 0.65 -2.19 1.89
CA PHE A 128 1.39 -3.06 2.81
C PHE A 128 0.46 -4.01 3.57
N ALA A 129 -0.69 -3.50 4.03
CA ALA A 129 -1.71 -4.29 4.71
C ALA A 129 -2.21 -5.43 3.80
N ASN A 130 -2.56 -5.13 2.56
CA ASN A 130 -3.02 -6.12 1.59
C ASN A 130 -1.94 -7.17 1.28
N THR A 131 -0.69 -6.76 1.12
CA THR A 131 0.41 -7.70 0.92
C THR A 131 0.47 -8.75 2.03
N VAL A 132 0.40 -8.32 3.29
CA VAL A 132 0.41 -9.23 4.43
C VAL A 132 -0.84 -10.09 4.50
N LEU A 133 -2.02 -9.48 4.33
CA LEU A 133 -3.31 -10.19 4.40
C LEU A 133 -3.43 -11.28 3.34
N PHE A 134 -2.94 -11.03 2.12
CA PHE A 134 -2.99 -12.00 1.03
C PHE A 134 -1.93 -13.07 1.15
N LEU A 135 -0.72 -12.75 1.62
CA LEU A 135 0.31 -13.75 1.92
C LEU A 135 -0.03 -14.57 3.17
N ASP A 136 -0.89 -14.09 4.05
CA ASP A 136 -1.47 -14.81 5.17
C ASP A 136 -2.94 -15.18 4.90
N TRP A 137 -3.26 -15.61 3.69
CA TRP A 137 -4.63 -15.95 3.31
C TRP A 137 -5.27 -16.96 4.25
N ASP A 138 -4.52 -17.97 4.66
CA ASP A 138 -4.99 -19.05 5.53
C ASP A 138 -4.93 -18.71 7.04
N ARG A 139 -4.61 -17.47 7.40
CA ARG A 139 -4.55 -16.95 8.77
C ARG A 139 -3.64 -17.74 9.72
N ARG A 140 -2.49 -18.19 9.19
CA ARG A 140 -1.45 -18.88 9.98
C ARG A 140 -0.48 -17.91 10.67
N GLY A 141 -0.65 -16.63 10.44
CA GLY A 141 0.25 -15.54 10.82
C GLY A 141 1.30 -15.23 9.78
N PHE A 142 1.76 -13.98 9.77
CA PHE A 142 2.85 -13.52 8.92
C PHE A 142 4.10 -13.29 9.78
N PRO A 143 5.08 -14.21 9.76
CA PRO A 143 6.19 -14.21 10.73
C PRO A 143 7.34 -13.26 10.36
N TYR A 144 7.37 -12.75 9.13
CA TYR A 144 8.50 -11.97 8.61
C TYR A 144 8.37 -10.51 8.99
N PRO A 145 9.41 -9.88 9.59
CA PRO A 145 9.42 -8.45 9.81
C PRO A 145 9.36 -7.68 8.49
N LEU A 146 8.68 -6.53 8.49
CA LEU A 146 8.55 -5.67 7.32
C LEU A 146 9.38 -4.41 7.42
N VAL A 147 9.88 -3.97 6.28
CA VAL A 147 10.32 -2.60 6.00
C VAL A 147 9.47 -2.07 4.86
N PRO A 148 8.36 -1.37 5.14
CA PRO A 148 7.59 -0.74 4.11
C PRO A 148 8.38 0.41 3.48
N PHE A 149 8.41 0.45 2.16
CA PHE A 149 8.95 1.53 1.36
C PHE A 149 7.82 2.18 0.58
N THR A 150 7.51 3.44 0.87
CA THR A 150 6.39 4.12 0.22
C THR A 150 6.84 4.96 -0.96
N THR A 151 6.03 4.97 -2.00
CA THR A 151 6.04 5.98 -3.05
C THR A 151 4.77 6.81 -2.93
N ASN A 152 4.92 8.13 -3.07
CA ASN A 152 3.76 9.00 -3.09
C ASN A 152 3.01 8.85 -4.41
N ALA A 153 1.78 8.37 -4.37
CA ALA A 153 0.93 8.13 -5.53
C ALA A 153 -0.19 9.16 -5.72
N TYR A 154 -0.10 10.31 -5.06
CA TYR A 154 -1.16 11.33 -5.09
C TYR A 154 -1.30 12.06 -6.42
N GLY A 155 -0.45 11.73 -7.35
CA GLY A 155 -0.46 12.36 -8.65
C GLY A 155 -0.04 13.83 -8.61
N ARG A 156 -0.16 14.45 -9.75
CA ARG A 156 0.43 15.75 -10.08
C ARG A 156 -0.01 16.89 -9.15
N TYR A 157 -1.25 16.91 -8.73
CA TYR A 157 -1.79 18.04 -7.96
C TYR A 157 -1.24 18.17 -6.55
N LEU A 158 -0.82 17.08 -5.95
CA LEU A 158 -0.22 17.10 -4.61
C LEU A 158 1.28 17.34 -4.64
N THR A 159 1.93 17.00 -5.74
CA THR A 159 3.38 17.20 -5.94
C THR A 159 3.72 18.54 -6.59
N THR A 160 2.73 19.23 -7.14
CA THR A 160 2.83 20.62 -7.61
C THR A 160 2.11 21.53 -6.62
N SER A 161 2.37 22.82 -6.64
CA SER A 161 1.95 23.83 -5.67
C SER A 161 0.41 23.99 -5.45
N GLU A 162 -0.43 23.12 -5.98
CA GLU A 162 -1.87 23.32 -5.97
C GLU A 162 -2.62 22.58 -4.85
N GLY A 163 -1.92 21.75 -4.05
CA GLY A 163 -2.54 21.02 -2.94
C GLY A 163 -3.53 19.93 -3.37
N ILE A 164 -4.34 19.43 -2.44
CA ILE A 164 -5.38 18.44 -2.72
C ILE A 164 -6.47 19.06 -3.60
N PRO A 165 -6.82 18.43 -4.75
CA PRO A 165 -7.94 18.90 -5.52
C PRO A 165 -9.22 18.86 -4.69
N PRO A 166 -10.13 19.81 -4.83
CA PRO A 166 -11.42 19.76 -4.17
C PRO A 166 -12.12 18.44 -4.54
N THR A 167 -12.92 17.92 -3.61
CA THR A 167 -13.67 16.67 -3.75
C THR A 167 -14.23 16.45 -5.17
N PRO A 168 -14.31 15.21 -5.67
CA PRO A 168 -14.64 14.90 -7.08
C PRO A 168 -15.88 15.62 -7.65
N SER A 169 -16.81 16.04 -6.80
CA SER A 169 -17.96 16.85 -7.18
C SER A 169 -17.62 18.28 -7.65
N LYS A 170 -16.38 18.73 -7.45
CA LYS A 170 -15.90 20.06 -7.85
C LYS A 170 -14.62 19.98 -8.70
N ALA A 171 -14.12 18.79 -9.02
CA ALA A 171 -13.04 18.64 -9.98
C ALA A 171 -13.52 19.17 -11.33
N ARG A 172 -12.93 20.26 -11.81
CA ARG A 172 -13.18 20.73 -13.17
C ARG A 172 -12.73 19.63 -14.12
N SER A 173 -13.58 19.26 -15.05
CA SER A 173 -13.20 18.48 -16.21
C SER A 173 -12.04 19.23 -16.88
N PHE A 174 -10.91 18.57 -17.02
CA PHE A 174 -9.78 19.11 -17.78
C PHE A 174 -10.12 19.03 -19.27
N GLU A 175 -10.81 20.06 -19.77
CA GLU A 175 -10.84 20.36 -21.20
C GLU A 175 -9.81 21.43 -21.46
N GLY A 176 -8.60 21.00 -21.80
CA GLY A 176 -7.53 21.91 -22.16
C GLY A 176 -6.24 21.15 -22.43
N ASN A 177 -5.92 20.99 -23.68
CA ASN A 177 -4.70 20.38 -24.24
C ASN A 177 -3.47 21.30 -24.11
N GLU A 178 -3.23 21.90 -22.95
CA GLU A 178 -1.97 22.59 -22.71
C GLU A 178 -1.15 21.81 -21.68
N ASP A 179 -0.06 21.24 -22.13
CA ASP A 179 0.95 20.70 -21.22
C ASP A 179 1.40 21.83 -20.29
N PRO A 180 1.32 21.64 -18.97
CA PRO A 180 1.82 22.64 -18.05
C PRO A 180 3.33 22.81 -18.23
N PRO A 181 3.87 23.95 -17.85
CA PRO A 181 5.31 24.18 -17.90
C PRO A 181 6.03 23.08 -17.13
N GLY A 182 7.06 22.51 -17.73
CA GLY A 182 7.89 21.46 -17.13
C GLY A 182 8.41 21.88 -15.75
N PRO A 183 8.87 20.91 -14.93
CA PRO A 183 9.32 21.18 -13.58
C PRO A 183 10.38 22.28 -13.59
N GLN A 184 10.13 23.35 -12.84
CA GLN A 184 11.11 24.41 -12.63
C GLN A 184 12.27 23.80 -11.82
N PRO A 185 13.54 24.08 -12.20
CA PRO A 185 14.66 23.61 -11.40
C PRO A 185 14.57 24.20 -9.99
N TRP A 186 14.74 23.36 -8.99
CA TRP A 186 14.79 23.75 -7.59
C TRP A 186 15.84 24.83 -7.40
N ARG A 187 15.44 26.01 -6.96
CA ARG A 187 16.39 27.02 -6.51
C ARG A 187 16.64 26.79 -5.02
N CYS A 188 17.88 26.45 -4.69
CA CYS A 188 18.36 26.46 -3.31
C CYS A 188 18.37 27.89 -2.73
#